data_6859bb6d96b8189037571fe5df2195d6
#
_entry.id   6859bb6d96b8189037571fe5df2195d6
#
_cell.length_a   1.000
_cell.length_b   1.000
_cell.length_c   1.000
_cell.angle_alpha   90.00
_cell.angle_beta   90.00
_cell.angle_gamma   90.00
#
_symmetry.space_group_name_H-M   'P 1'
#
loop_
_entity.id
_entity.type
_entity.pdbx_description
1 polymer ?
#
loop_
_entity_poly.entity_id
_entity_poly.type
_entity_poly.pdbx_seq_one_letter_code
_entity_poly.pdbx_strand_id
1 'polypeptide(L)'
;MKMVGAHNRENLALALSVAEYLKFPKSAIAAIENYPGLSHRLELVGERNGVKFINDSKATTVESVLAAARSCIESVASGSKMYLLVGGRDKNLPWENLNALSIYKNIQFLFFGECGALAQTKSGLKGPIFSKLNLAINSAKNESRSGDWIVLSPGGSSLDEFKNFEERGEFFKHVVTA
;
A
#
# COMPACT_ATOMS: atom_id res chain seq x y z
N MET A 1 -7.66 15.93 -6.35
CA MET A 1 -6.99 15.41 -5.15
C MET A 1 -6.05 14.28 -5.56
N LYS A 2 -4.77 14.33 -5.17
CA LYS A 2 -3.73 13.37 -5.57
C LYS A 2 -3.58 12.18 -4.59
N MET A 3 -4.16 12.29 -3.40
CA MET A 3 -4.06 11.25 -2.36
C MET A 3 -5.06 10.12 -2.57
N VAL A 4 -4.59 8.88 -2.38
CA VAL A 4 -5.41 7.66 -2.45
C VAL A 4 -6.04 7.36 -1.08
N GLY A 5 -7.29 6.87 -1.09
CA GLY A 5 -7.99 6.34 0.08
C GLY A 5 -8.97 7.28 0.77
N ALA A 6 -10.02 6.70 1.34
CA ALA A 6 -11.09 7.42 2.02
C ALA A 6 -10.57 8.21 3.24
N HIS A 7 -9.73 7.57 4.08
CA HIS A 7 -9.16 8.23 5.27
C HIS A 7 -8.30 9.45 4.93
N ASN A 8 -7.62 9.48 3.78
CA ASN A 8 -6.89 10.67 3.35
C ASN A 8 -7.83 11.80 2.93
N ARG A 9 -9.01 11.48 2.38
CA ARG A 9 -10.06 12.47 2.11
C ARG A 9 -10.63 13.05 3.41
N GLU A 10 -10.86 12.22 4.42
CA GLU A 10 -11.32 12.65 5.74
C GLU A 10 -10.28 13.53 6.43
N ASN A 11 -9.00 13.13 6.41
CA ASN A 11 -7.91 13.94 6.94
C ASN A 11 -7.81 15.30 6.23
N LEU A 12 -7.97 15.33 4.91
CA LEU A 12 -7.98 16.56 4.14
C LEU A 12 -9.18 17.45 4.52
N ALA A 13 -10.38 16.88 4.62
CA ALA A 13 -11.57 17.62 5.01
C ALA A 13 -11.40 18.23 6.42
N LEU A 14 -10.85 17.47 7.36
CA LEU A 14 -10.56 17.97 8.69
C LEU A 14 -9.53 19.11 8.67
N ALA A 15 -8.44 18.94 7.93
CA ALA A 15 -7.41 19.97 7.80
C ALA A 15 -7.97 21.28 7.19
N LEU A 16 -8.83 21.16 6.18
CA LEU A 16 -9.51 22.32 5.57
C LEU A 16 -10.46 22.98 6.56
N SER A 17 -11.27 22.23 7.30
CA SER A 17 -12.18 22.76 8.31
C SER A 17 -11.42 23.54 9.40
N VAL A 18 -10.29 23.02 9.84
CA VAL A 18 -9.43 23.72 10.83
C VAL A 18 -8.82 25.00 10.24
N ALA A 19 -8.34 24.93 8.98
CA ALA A 19 -7.77 26.11 8.33
C ALA A 19 -8.81 27.23 8.10
N GLU A 20 -10.04 26.86 7.75
CA GLU A 20 -11.16 27.81 7.62
C GLU A 20 -11.54 28.41 8.97
N TYR A 21 -11.68 27.58 10.01
CA TYR A 21 -11.99 28.06 11.37
C TYR A 21 -10.95 29.04 11.90
N LEU A 22 -9.66 28.75 11.67
CA LEU A 22 -8.55 29.62 12.04
C LEU A 22 -8.31 30.78 11.07
N LYS A 23 -9.17 30.93 10.04
CA LYS A 23 -9.09 31.97 9.01
C LYS A 23 -7.74 32.05 8.30
N PHE A 24 -7.20 30.90 7.93
CA PHE A 24 -5.97 30.83 7.15
C PHE A 24 -6.14 31.52 5.79
N PRO A 25 -5.08 32.12 5.23
CA PRO A 25 -5.15 32.77 3.94
C PRO A 25 -5.48 31.77 2.83
N LYS A 26 -6.14 32.23 1.75
CA LYS A 26 -6.53 31.38 0.60
C LYS A 26 -5.36 30.57 0.01
N SER A 27 -4.17 31.13 0.04
CA SER A 27 -2.94 30.45 -0.42
C SER A 27 -2.61 29.21 0.41
N ALA A 28 -2.83 29.24 1.73
CA ALA A 28 -2.63 28.10 2.61
C ALA A 28 -3.69 27.02 2.38
N ILE A 29 -4.97 27.42 2.18
CA ILE A 29 -6.06 26.49 1.83
C ILE A 29 -5.75 25.80 0.51
N ALA A 30 -5.34 26.52 -0.51
CA ALA A 30 -4.94 25.96 -1.80
C ALA A 30 -3.71 25.01 -1.69
N ALA A 31 -2.78 25.28 -0.78
CA ALA A 31 -1.66 24.37 -0.52
C ALA A 31 -2.13 23.05 0.12
N ILE A 32 -3.08 23.10 1.05
CA ILE A 32 -3.67 21.91 1.67
C ILE A 32 -4.40 21.07 0.62
N GLU A 33 -5.23 21.69 -0.24
CA GLU A 33 -5.97 21.01 -1.30
C GLU A 33 -5.07 20.32 -2.32
N ASN A 34 -3.90 20.90 -2.61
CA ASN A 34 -2.92 20.40 -3.58
C ASN A 34 -1.85 19.53 -2.93
N TYR A 35 -1.93 19.26 -1.64
CA TYR A 35 -0.94 18.44 -0.95
C TYR A 35 -0.87 17.02 -1.54
N PRO A 36 0.32 16.55 -1.96
CA PRO A 36 0.46 15.27 -2.67
C PRO A 36 0.39 14.05 -1.73
N GLY A 37 0.38 14.25 -0.42
CA GLY A 37 0.55 13.19 0.58
C GLY A 37 2.00 13.05 1.04
N LEU A 38 2.22 12.09 1.93
CA LEU A 38 3.55 11.74 2.43
C LEU A 38 4.15 10.62 1.61
N SER A 39 5.45 10.68 1.32
CA SER A 39 6.18 9.57 0.73
C SER A 39 6.00 8.30 1.55
N HIS A 40 5.87 7.17 0.88
CA HIS A 40 5.69 5.84 1.48
C HIS A 40 4.40 5.63 2.29
N ARG A 41 3.41 6.52 2.18
CA ARG A 41 2.07 6.38 2.78
C ARG A 41 0.99 6.47 1.71
N LEU A 42 0.53 5.33 1.21
CA LEU A 42 -0.40 5.22 0.08
C LEU A 42 -0.01 6.16 -1.08
N GLU A 43 1.29 6.32 -1.28
CA GLU A 43 1.88 7.17 -2.30
C GLU A 43 1.57 6.58 -3.68
N LEU A 44 0.85 7.31 -4.53
CA LEU A 44 0.73 6.94 -5.93
C LEU A 44 2.07 7.22 -6.63
N VAL A 45 2.83 6.17 -6.90
CA VAL A 45 4.12 6.24 -7.59
C VAL A 45 3.94 6.60 -9.06
N GLY A 46 2.92 6.05 -9.70
CA GLY A 46 2.60 6.28 -11.10
C GLY A 46 1.70 5.20 -11.68
N GLU A 47 1.51 5.30 -12.99
CA GLU A 47 0.77 4.33 -13.79
C GLU A 47 1.60 3.95 -15.02
N ARG A 48 1.69 2.65 -15.30
CA ARG A 48 2.40 2.13 -16.48
C ARG A 48 1.58 1.01 -17.11
N ASN A 49 1.35 1.05 -18.41
CA ASN A 49 0.51 0.11 -19.16
C ASN A 49 -0.89 -0.05 -18.55
N GLY A 50 -1.44 1.02 -17.95
CA GLY A 50 -2.73 1.02 -17.26
C GLY A 50 -2.71 0.37 -15.88
N VAL A 51 -1.56 -0.06 -15.35
CA VAL A 51 -1.40 -0.59 -13.99
C VAL A 51 -0.93 0.51 -13.06
N LYS A 52 -1.63 0.70 -11.94
CA LYS A 52 -1.28 1.69 -10.91
C LYS A 52 -0.39 1.07 -9.84
N PHE A 53 0.62 1.83 -9.42
CA PHE A 53 1.59 1.42 -8.39
C PHE A 53 1.45 2.30 -7.15
N ILE A 54 1.18 1.67 -6.01
CA ILE A 54 1.00 2.34 -4.72
C ILE A 54 2.10 1.89 -3.75
N ASN A 55 2.82 2.87 -3.21
CA ASN A 55 3.86 2.66 -2.22
C ASN A 55 3.34 3.02 -0.82
N ASP A 56 3.14 2.00 0.00
CA ASP A 56 2.77 2.13 1.40
C ASP A 56 3.82 1.42 2.29
N SER A 57 5.10 1.59 1.96
CA SER A 57 6.21 0.94 2.68
C SER A 57 6.24 1.29 4.17
N LYS A 58 5.62 2.40 4.58
CA LYS A 58 5.45 2.80 5.99
C LYS A 58 4.47 1.91 6.77
N ALA A 59 3.63 1.11 6.11
CA ALA A 59 2.77 0.13 6.74
C ALA A 59 3.61 -0.99 7.37
N THR A 60 3.93 -0.86 8.63
CA THR A 60 4.75 -1.80 9.42
C THR A 60 3.96 -2.46 10.55
N THR A 61 2.63 -2.48 10.44
CA THR A 61 1.68 -3.19 11.30
C THR A 61 0.54 -3.78 10.46
N VAL A 62 -0.11 -4.81 10.97
CA VAL A 62 -1.24 -5.47 10.29
C VAL A 62 -2.41 -4.50 10.12
N GLU A 63 -2.68 -3.65 11.10
CA GLU A 63 -3.74 -2.64 11.05
C GLU A 63 -3.52 -1.66 9.89
N SER A 64 -2.26 -1.26 9.66
CA SER A 64 -1.91 -0.39 8.53
C SER A 64 -2.17 -1.08 7.20
N VAL A 65 -1.85 -2.38 7.07
CA VAL A 65 -2.16 -3.17 5.85
C VAL A 65 -3.66 -3.24 5.62
N LEU A 66 -4.45 -3.48 6.68
CA LEU A 66 -5.92 -3.53 6.58
C LEU A 66 -6.50 -2.19 6.11
N ALA A 67 -6.01 -1.09 6.68
CA ALA A 67 -6.45 0.25 6.30
C ALA A 67 -6.08 0.57 4.84
N ALA A 68 -4.84 0.27 4.43
CA ALA A 68 -4.37 0.48 3.07
C ALA A 68 -5.15 -0.35 2.05
N ALA A 69 -5.32 -1.66 2.32
CA ALA A 69 -6.04 -2.56 1.42
C ALA A 69 -7.49 -2.10 1.20
N ARG A 70 -8.22 -1.76 2.28
CA ARG A 70 -9.60 -1.26 2.19
C ARG A 70 -9.68 0.03 1.40
N SER A 71 -8.77 0.97 1.66
CA SER A 71 -8.74 2.25 0.96
C SER A 71 -8.43 2.13 -0.53
N CYS A 72 -7.55 1.21 -0.90
CA CYS A 72 -7.21 0.98 -2.30
C CYS A 72 -8.31 0.22 -3.05
N ILE A 73 -8.87 -0.84 -2.44
CA ILE A 73 -9.81 -1.73 -3.13
C ILE A 73 -11.10 -1.01 -3.54
N GLU A 74 -11.53 -0.01 -2.77
CA GLU A 74 -12.67 0.85 -3.11
C GLU A 74 -12.46 1.66 -4.40
N SER A 75 -11.20 1.88 -4.78
CA SER A 75 -10.82 2.65 -5.96
C SER A 75 -10.45 1.77 -7.16
N VAL A 76 -10.32 0.46 -6.98
CA VAL A 76 -10.08 -0.50 -8.05
C VAL A 76 -11.34 -0.70 -8.87
N ALA A 77 -11.22 -0.55 -10.18
CA ALA A 77 -12.36 -0.68 -11.09
C ALA A 77 -12.98 -2.10 -11.03
N SER A 78 -14.27 -2.18 -11.29
CA SER A 78 -14.95 -3.49 -11.40
C SER A 78 -14.27 -4.36 -12.46
N GLY A 79 -13.99 -5.60 -12.13
CA GLY A 79 -13.28 -6.54 -13.00
C GLY A 79 -11.75 -6.47 -12.93
N SER A 80 -11.18 -5.44 -12.30
CA SER A 80 -9.74 -5.32 -12.07
C SER A 80 -9.32 -5.93 -10.73
N LYS A 81 -8.03 -6.26 -10.62
CA LYS A 81 -7.41 -6.87 -9.44
C LYS A 81 -6.52 -5.90 -8.68
N MET A 82 -6.33 -6.19 -7.41
CA MET A 82 -5.30 -5.57 -6.59
C MET A 82 -4.30 -6.62 -6.13
N TYR A 83 -3.05 -6.48 -6.53
CA TYR A 83 -1.92 -7.30 -6.08
C TYR A 83 -1.36 -6.65 -4.81
N LEU A 84 -1.58 -7.28 -3.66
CA LEU A 84 -1.15 -6.77 -2.36
C LEU A 84 0.11 -7.50 -1.90
N LEU A 85 1.23 -6.77 -1.80
CA LEU A 85 2.53 -7.28 -1.38
C LEU A 85 2.64 -7.17 0.13
N VAL A 86 2.67 -8.33 0.83
CA VAL A 86 2.70 -8.45 2.30
C VAL A 86 3.94 -9.23 2.72
N GLY A 87 4.69 -8.74 3.72
CA GLY A 87 5.90 -9.43 4.16
C GLY A 87 6.90 -8.55 4.90
N GLY A 88 8.18 -8.92 4.82
CA GLY A 88 9.26 -8.29 5.56
C GLY A 88 9.70 -9.14 6.76
N ARG A 89 10.17 -8.49 7.85
CA ARG A 89 10.52 -9.16 9.11
C ARG A 89 9.40 -9.06 10.13
N ASP A 90 9.09 -10.18 10.77
CA ASP A 90 8.09 -10.22 11.84
C ASP A 90 8.56 -9.50 13.13
N LYS A 91 7.59 -8.95 13.83
CA LYS A 91 7.73 -8.34 15.18
C LYS A 91 6.62 -8.85 16.10
N ASN A 92 6.29 -10.12 16.03
CA ASN A 92 5.17 -10.75 16.73
C ASN A 92 3.82 -10.09 16.39
N LEU A 93 3.60 -9.85 15.10
CA LEU A 93 2.40 -9.19 14.61
C LEU A 93 1.20 -10.16 14.58
N PRO A 94 -0.01 -9.65 14.79
CA PRO A 94 -1.26 -10.45 14.74
C PRO A 94 -1.67 -10.72 13.28
N TRP A 95 -0.88 -11.51 12.56
CA TRP A 95 -1.08 -11.80 11.14
C TRP A 95 -2.44 -12.46 10.83
N GLU A 96 -3.04 -13.15 11.80
CA GLU A 96 -4.37 -13.73 11.72
C GLU A 96 -5.45 -12.68 11.40
N ASN A 97 -5.27 -11.44 11.82
CA ASN A 97 -6.22 -10.35 11.54
C ASN A 97 -6.32 -10.02 10.05
N LEU A 98 -5.29 -10.34 9.24
CA LEU A 98 -5.36 -10.16 7.78
C LEU A 98 -6.47 -11.02 7.14
N ASN A 99 -6.94 -12.06 7.80
CA ASN A 99 -8.07 -12.87 7.33
C ASN A 99 -9.31 -12.03 7.01
N ALA A 100 -9.47 -10.88 7.66
CA ALA A 100 -10.53 -9.91 7.36
C ALA A 100 -10.55 -9.45 5.88
N LEU A 101 -9.45 -9.61 5.15
CA LEU A 101 -9.38 -9.29 3.71
C LEU A 101 -9.85 -10.44 2.81
N SER A 102 -10.15 -11.63 3.34
CA SER A 102 -10.62 -12.79 2.56
C SER A 102 -11.97 -12.58 1.85
N ILE A 103 -12.73 -11.59 2.29
CA ILE A 103 -14.01 -11.21 1.68
C ILE A 103 -13.83 -10.56 0.29
N TYR A 104 -12.66 -9.95 0.02
CA TYR A 104 -12.36 -9.27 -1.24
C TYR A 104 -11.77 -10.24 -2.26
N LYS A 105 -12.60 -10.76 -3.17
CA LYS A 105 -12.19 -11.80 -4.14
C LYS A 105 -11.24 -11.29 -5.23
N ASN A 106 -11.15 -9.97 -5.41
CA ASN A 106 -10.27 -9.31 -6.37
C ASN A 106 -8.92 -8.89 -5.77
N ILE A 107 -8.62 -9.23 -4.50
CA ILE A 107 -7.27 -9.10 -3.95
C ILE A 107 -6.47 -10.38 -4.23
N GLN A 108 -5.29 -10.21 -4.83
CA GLN A 108 -4.27 -11.24 -5.00
C GLN A 108 -3.15 -10.95 -4.01
N PHE A 109 -2.93 -11.85 -3.06
CA PHE A 109 -1.88 -11.68 -2.05
C PHE A 109 -0.57 -12.27 -2.57
N LEU A 110 0.53 -11.52 -2.42
CA LEU A 110 1.88 -11.99 -2.67
C LEU A 110 2.69 -11.80 -1.39
N PHE A 111 3.12 -12.88 -0.81
CA PHE A 111 3.89 -12.85 0.42
C PHE A 111 5.39 -12.82 0.12
N PHE A 112 6.17 -12.07 0.90
CA PHE A 112 7.61 -11.95 0.64
C PHE A 112 8.44 -11.80 1.93
N GLY A 113 9.76 -12.00 1.77
CA GLY A 113 10.73 -11.78 2.83
C GLY A 113 10.67 -12.83 3.94
N GLU A 114 11.31 -12.51 5.05
CA GLU A 114 11.53 -13.42 6.17
C GLU A 114 10.22 -13.95 6.78
N CYS A 115 9.19 -13.10 6.90
CA CYS A 115 7.92 -13.50 7.51
C CYS A 115 6.82 -13.88 6.50
N GLY A 116 7.10 -13.94 5.20
CA GLY A 116 6.08 -14.22 4.19
C GLY A 116 5.29 -15.50 4.44
N ALA A 117 5.98 -16.62 4.73
CA ALA A 117 5.35 -17.90 5.04
C ALA A 117 4.54 -17.87 6.35
N LEU A 118 5.04 -17.18 7.37
CA LEU A 118 4.36 -17.01 8.65
C LEU A 118 3.06 -16.20 8.49
N ALA A 119 3.14 -15.08 7.77
CA ALA A 119 2.00 -14.21 7.49
C ALA A 119 0.91 -14.96 6.70
N GLN A 120 1.30 -15.72 5.67
CA GLN A 120 0.37 -16.57 4.92
C GLN A 120 -0.31 -17.60 5.82
N THR A 121 0.48 -18.37 6.58
CA THR A 121 -0.03 -19.45 7.42
C THR A 121 -0.99 -18.93 8.49
N LYS A 122 -0.60 -17.88 9.22
CA LYS A 122 -1.43 -17.33 10.30
C LYS A 122 -2.70 -16.66 9.78
N SER A 123 -2.63 -15.95 8.66
CA SER A 123 -3.80 -15.30 8.08
C SER A 123 -4.77 -16.28 7.40
N GLY A 124 -4.29 -17.45 6.98
CA GLY A 124 -5.06 -18.39 6.16
C GLY A 124 -5.34 -17.90 4.73
N LEU A 125 -4.78 -16.76 4.34
CA LEU A 125 -4.91 -16.20 2.99
C LEU A 125 -4.04 -17.01 2.02
N LYS A 126 -4.47 -17.10 0.77
CA LYS A 126 -3.76 -17.85 -0.28
C LYS A 126 -2.99 -16.88 -1.18
N GLY A 127 -1.78 -17.28 -1.58
CA GLY A 127 -0.94 -16.54 -2.53
C GLY A 127 0.47 -17.13 -2.59
N PRO A 128 1.27 -16.81 -3.59
CA PRO A 128 2.66 -17.25 -3.67
C PRO A 128 3.53 -16.59 -2.59
N ILE A 129 4.61 -17.27 -2.23
CA ILE A 129 5.62 -16.79 -1.28
C ILE A 129 6.93 -16.59 -2.05
N PHE A 130 7.56 -15.44 -1.84
CA PHE A 130 8.82 -15.05 -2.46
C PHE A 130 9.87 -14.79 -1.39
N SER A 131 11.11 -15.17 -1.65
CA SER A 131 12.22 -14.92 -0.72
C SER A 131 12.57 -13.43 -0.60
N LYS A 132 12.25 -12.63 -1.62
CA LYS A 132 12.61 -11.19 -1.70
C LYS A 132 11.51 -10.36 -2.34
N LEU A 133 11.46 -9.08 -1.98
CA LEU A 133 10.49 -8.12 -2.50
C LEU A 133 10.54 -7.99 -4.03
N ASN A 134 11.71 -7.93 -4.65
CA ASN A 134 11.83 -7.79 -6.11
C ASN A 134 11.15 -8.93 -6.88
N LEU A 135 11.19 -10.16 -6.36
CA LEU A 135 10.55 -11.32 -6.99
C LEU A 135 9.02 -11.19 -6.92
N ALA A 136 8.49 -10.74 -5.78
CA ALA A 136 7.07 -10.49 -5.62
C ALA A 136 6.59 -9.37 -6.55
N ILE A 137 7.34 -8.27 -6.67
CA ILE A 137 7.01 -7.17 -7.60
C ILE A 137 6.98 -7.67 -9.04
N ASN A 138 8.00 -8.41 -9.47
CA ASN A 138 8.08 -8.90 -10.84
C ASN A 138 6.96 -9.90 -11.16
N SER A 139 6.60 -10.79 -10.23
CA SER A 139 5.44 -11.67 -10.40
C SER A 139 4.16 -10.86 -10.57
N ALA A 140 3.91 -9.87 -9.71
CA ALA A 140 2.75 -8.99 -9.83
C ALA A 140 2.73 -8.22 -11.17
N LYS A 141 3.89 -7.67 -11.62
CA LYS A 141 4.00 -6.98 -12.92
C LYS A 141 3.68 -7.91 -14.11
N ASN A 142 4.14 -9.16 -14.06
CA ASN A 142 3.93 -10.13 -15.15
C ASN A 142 2.48 -10.61 -15.25
N GLU A 143 1.76 -10.66 -14.13
CA GLU A 143 0.37 -11.14 -14.07
C GLU A 143 -0.65 -10.02 -14.25
N SER A 144 -0.27 -8.77 -13.94
CA SER A 144 -1.18 -7.63 -13.95
C SER A 144 -1.56 -7.19 -15.37
N ARG A 145 -2.76 -6.62 -15.48
CA ARG A 145 -3.33 -6.09 -16.73
C ARG A 145 -3.77 -4.64 -16.51
N SER A 146 -4.03 -3.94 -17.61
CA SER A 146 -4.58 -2.58 -17.55
C SER A 146 -5.82 -2.52 -16.65
N GLY A 147 -5.85 -1.54 -15.76
CA GLY A 147 -6.86 -1.36 -14.71
C GLY A 147 -6.47 -1.96 -13.35
N ASP A 148 -5.48 -2.86 -13.30
CA ASP A 148 -5.03 -3.47 -12.04
C ASP A 148 -4.16 -2.52 -11.20
N TRP A 149 -4.06 -2.85 -9.91
CA TRP A 149 -3.23 -2.11 -8.96
C TRP A 149 -2.19 -3.02 -8.33
N ILE A 150 -0.96 -2.54 -8.16
CA ILE A 150 0.09 -3.20 -7.38
C ILE A 150 0.37 -2.32 -6.16
N VAL A 151 0.13 -2.86 -4.97
CA VAL A 151 0.19 -2.14 -3.70
C VAL A 151 1.25 -2.79 -2.81
N LEU A 152 2.31 -2.05 -2.49
CA LEU A 152 3.25 -2.42 -1.44
C LEU A 152 2.70 -1.94 -0.10
N SER A 153 2.18 -2.84 0.73
CA SER A 153 1.77 -2.56 2.11
C SER A 153 2.18 -3.76 2.98
N PRO A 154 3.45 -3.79 3.43
CA PRO A 154 4.11 -5.02 3.86
C PRO A 154 3.63 -5.56 5.21
N GLY A 155 3.24 -4.72 6.16
CA GLY A 155 2.91 -5.13 7.53
C GLY A 155 4.14 -5.38 8.40
N GLY A 156 5.13 -6.11 7.88
CA GLY A 156 6.38 -6.38 8.58
C GLY A 156 7.41 -5.25 8.47
N SER A 157 8.44 -5.34 9.34
CA SER A 157 9.61 -4.46 9.27
C SER A 157 10.38 -4.68 7.97
N SER A 158 11.14 -3.68 7.52
CA SER A 158 11.98 -3.77 6.31
C SER A 158 13.37 -4.36 6.57
N LEU A 159 13.70 -4.64 7.84
CA LEU A 159 15.08 -4.95 8.29
C LEU A 159 15.57 -6.35 7.90
N ASP A 160 14.81 -7.10 7.13
CA ASP A 160 15.24 -8.34 6.48
C ASP A 160 16.02 -8.09 5.18
N GLU A 161 15.63 -7.08 4.41
CA GLU A 161 16.26 -6.78 3.11
C GLU A 161 16.79 -5.33 3.02
N PHE A 162 16.34 -4.41 3.87
CA PHE A 162 16.60 -2.97 3.77
C PHE A 162 16.97 -2.36 5.13
N LYS A 163 17.67 -1.23 5.14
CA LYS A 163 18.05 -0.52 6.38
C LYS A 163 16.86 0.11 7.10
N ASN A 164 15.84 0.52 6.34
CA ASN A 164 14.64 1.18 6.84
C ASN A 164 13.49 1.07 5.83
N PHE A 165 12.29 1.53 6.20
CA PHE A 165 11.12 1.49 5.32
C PHE A 165 11.24 2.47 4.14
N GLU A 166 12.00 3.55 4.29
CA GLU A 166 12.27 4.51 3.23
C GLU A 166 13.05 3.84 2.10
N GLU A 167 14.14 3.15 2.41
CA GLU A 167 14.94 2.42 1.41
C GLU A 167 14.10 1.35 0.71
N ARG A 168 13.27 0.60 1.44
CA ARG A 168 12.32 -0.35 0.85
C ARG A 168 11.36 0.33 -0.11
N GLY A 169 10.82 1.48 0.27
CA GLY A 169 9.89 2.23 -0.55
C GLY A 169 10.54 2.85 -1.79
N GLU A 170 11.77 3.37 -1.68
CA GLU A 170 12.53 3.86 -2.84
C GLU A 170 12.91 2.71 -3.79
N PHE A 171 13.28 1.56 -3.24
CA PHE A 171 13.52 0.35 -4.05
C PHE A 171 12.27 -0.06 -4.84
N PHE A 172 11.09 -0.08 -4.19
CA PHE A 172 9.82 -0.35 -4.88
C PHE A 172 9.60 0.64 -6.02
N LYS A 173 9.74 1.95 -5.76
CA LYS A 173 9.57 2.99 -6.77
C LYS A 173 10.51 2.77 -7.95
N HIS A 174 11.77 2.48 -7.70
CA HIS A 174 12.75 2.22 -8.75
C HIS A 174 12.35 1.02 -9.62
N VAL A 175 11.97 -0.12 -9.01
CA VAL A 175 11.62 -1.35 -9.76
C VAL A 175 10.34 -1.19 -10.59
N VAL A 176 9.38 -0.40 -10.14
CA VAL A 176 8.11 -0.23 -10.87
C VAL A 176 8.16 0.87 -11.93
N THR A 177 9.13 1.77 -11.85
CA THR A 177 9.35 2.83 -12.86
C THR A 177 10.38 2.46 -13.92
N ALA A 178 11.26 1.51 -13.64
CA ALA A 178 12.14 0.89 -14.63
C ALA A 178 11.33 0.00 -15.58
#